data_c445b5eea5e341ca107ab9ce4b54471b
#
_entry.id   c445b5eea5e341ca107ab9ce4b54471b
#
_cell.length_a   1.000
_cell.length_b   1.000
_cell.length_c   1.000
_cell.angle_alpha   90.00
_cell.angle_beta   90.00
_cell.angle_gamma   90.00
#
_symmetry.space_group_name_H-M   'P 1'
#
loop_
_entity.id
_entity.type
_entity.pdbx_description
1 polymer ?
#
loop_
_entity_poly.entity_id
_entity_poly.type
_entity_poly.pdbx_seq_one_letter_code
_entity_poly.pdbx_strand_id
1 'polypeptide(L)'
;MNWGYIAGCPAWESDLGNDFRQNFETQIPTVIAQGTWDTSTPYENALELVPYFQNSKFIPVIRGPHGAIRAAMAASNEFRAGLLHFAATGDTSQLPDEVTMPPVRWRVPESR
;
A
#
# COMPACT_ATOMS: atom_id res chain seq x y z
N MET A 1 -20.12 7.76 -9.33
CA MET A 1 -20.79 7.30 -8.09
C MET A 1 -21.31 5.88 -8.33
N ASN A 2 -21.03 4.96 -7.45
CA ASN A 2 -21.44 3.57 -7.62
C ASN A 2 -22.87 3.36 -7.08
N TRP A 3 -23.85 3.40 -7.97
CA TRP A 3 -25.28 3.26 -7.63
C TRP A 3 -25.62 1.92 -6.97
N GLY A 4 -24.92 0.84 -7.32
CA GLY A 4 -25.13 -0.46 -6.70
C GLY A 4 -24.79 -0.47 -5.21
N TYR A 5 -23.76 0.24 -4.82
CA TYR A 5 -23.37 0.40 -3.42
C TYR A 5 -24.42 1.19 -2.61
N ILE A 6 -24.89 2.30 -3.19
CA ILE A 6 -25.91 3.14 -2.53
C ILE A 6 -27.25 2.39 -2.39
N ALA A 7 -27.66 1.66 -3.42
CA ALA A 7 -28.91 0.89 -3.38
C ALA A 7 -28.87 -0.28 -2.39
N GLY A 8 -27.69 -0.88 -2.17
CA GLY A 8 -27.49 -1.95 -1.20
C GLY A 8 -27.35 -1.49 0.26
N CYS A 9 -27.03 -0.23 0.50
CA CYS A 9 -26.80 0.32 1.83
C CYS A 9 -27.95 0.11 2.82
N PRO A 10 -29.25 0.27 2.45
CA PRO A 10 -30.35 0.07 3.40
C PRO A 10 -30.51 -1.38 3.89
N ALA A 11 -30.04 -2.36 3.11
CA ALA A 11 -30.11 -3.77 3.45
C ALA A 11 -28.88 -4.28 4.23
N TRP A 12 -27.86 -3.43 4.37
CA TRP A 12 -26.59 -3.76 4.99
C TRP A 12 -26.37 -2.90 6.23
N GLU A 13 -26.42 -3.50 7.39
CA GLU A 13 -25.95 -2.84 8.61
C GLU A 13 -24.43 -2.73 8.58
N SER A 14 -23.92 -1.63 8.04
CA SER A 14 -22.49 -1.40 7.82
C SER A 14 -21.83 -0.54 8.90
N ASP A 15 -22.62 -0.01 9.85
CA ASP A 15 -22.04 0.80 10.93
C ASP A 15 -21.60 -0.09 12.10
N LEU A 16 -20.32 -0.39 12.13
CA LEU A 16 -19.66 -1.12 13.21
C LEU A 16 -19.31 -0.22 14.41
N GLY A 17 -19.79 1.03 14.42
CA GLY A 17 -19.56 1.99 15.46
C GLY A 17 -18.20 2.70 15.37
N ASN A 18 -17.95 3.59 16.34
CA ASN A 18 -16.74 4.40 16.36
C ASN A 18 -15.48 3.59 16.69
N ASP A 19 -15.60 2.51 17.45
CA ASP A 19 -14.47 1.67 17.83
C ASP A 19 -13.77 1.05 16.61
N PHE A 20 -14.52 0.73 15.56
CA PHE A 20 -13.98 0.22 14.32
C PHE A 20 -13.15 1.26 13.54
N ARG A 21 -13.37 2.54 13.78
CA ARG A 21 -12.67 3.65 13.10
C ARG A 21 -11.46 4.16 13.84
N GLN A 22 -11.18 3.60 15.03
CA GLN A 22 -10.03 4.01 15.81
C GLN A 22 -8.79 3.21 15.42
N ASN A 23 -7.64 3.89 15.37
CA ASN A 23 -6.36 3.22 15.24
C ASN A 23 -6.04 2.47 16.54
N PHE A 24 -5.43 1.32 16.42
CA PHE A 24 -4.95 0.53 17.55
C PHE A 24 -3.46 0.20 17.38
N GLU A 25 -2.75 0.17 18.49
CA GLU A 25 -1.34 -0.23 18.49
C GLU A 25 -1.20 -1.74 18.37
N THR A 26 -0.21 -2.19 17.59
CA THR A 26 0.07 -3.62 17.41
C THR A 26 1.56 -3.90 17.32
N GLN A 27 1.96 -5.07 17.82
CA GLN A 27 3.31 -5.64 17.72
C GLN A 27 3.42 -6.69 16.61
N ILE A 28 2.36 -6.92 15.86
CA ILE A 28 2.35 -7.91 14.77
C ILE A 28 3.38 -7.47 13.71
N PRO A 29 4.29 -8.36 13.29
CA PRO A 29 5.21 -8.06 12.20
C PRO A 29 4.45 -7.62 10.95
N THR A 30 4.76 -6.43 10.46
CA THR A 30 3.98 -5.80 9.38
C THR A 30 4.91 -5.18 8.35
N VAL A 31 4.57 -5.33 7.07
CA VAL A 31 5.17 -4.58 5.97
C VAL A 31 4.13 -3.63 5.41
N ILE A 32 4.47 -2.34 5.38
CA ILE A 32 3.63 -1.29 4.80
C ILE A 32 4.35 -0.79 3.55
N ALA A 33 3.82 -1.08 2.37
CA ALA A 33 4.35 -0.57 1.11
C ALA A 33 3.34 0.38 0.47
N GLN A 34 3.75 1.63 0.21
CA GLN A 34 2.86 2.66 -0.31
C GLN A 34 3.46 3.35 -1.53
N GLY A 35 2.65 3.50 -2.57
CA GLY A 35 3.02 4.20 -3.79
C GLY A 35 2.96 5.71 -3.61
N THR A 36 4.01 6.43 -4.07
CA THR A 36 4.03 7.90 -3.99
C THR A 36 3.10 8.58 -5.00
N TRP A 37 2.60 7.85 -5.99
CA TRP A 37 1.62 8.31 -6.98
C TRP A 37 0.24 7.68 -6.80
N ASP A 38 -0.03 7.17 -5.60
CA ASP A 38 -1.34 6.65 -5.27
C ASP A 38 -2.34 7.80 -5.06
N THR A 39 -3.31 7.91 -5.97
CA THR A 39 -4.36 8.94 -5.93
C THR A 39 -5.62 8.48 -5.21
N SER A 40 -5.73 7.20 -4.89
CA SER A 40 -6.90 6.64 -4.20
C SER A 40 -6.72 6.63 -2.68
N THR A 41 -5.53 6.26 -2.24
CA THR A 41 -5.11 6.32 -0.83
C THR A 41 -3.78 7.07 -0.76
N PRO A 42 -3.82 8.38 -0.45
CA PRO A 42 -2.63 9.22 -0.45
C PRO A 42 -1.50 8.67 0.42
N TYR A 43 -0.27 8.92 -0.02
CA TYR A 43 0.95 8.45 0.64
C TYR A 43 1.02 8.88 2.12
N GLU A 44 0.56 10.08 2.42
CA GLU A 44 0.51 10.66 3.76
C GLU A 44 -0.36 9.84 4.72
N ASN A 45 -1.45 9.26 4.23
CA ASN A 45 -2.32 8.42 5.06
C ASN A 45 -1.59 7.15 5.56
N ALA A 46 -0.71 6.59 4.74
CA ALA A 46 0.11 5.47 5.16
C ALA A 46 1.13 5.88 6.22
N LEU A 47 1.74 7.07 6.10
CA LEU A 47 2.66 7.60 7.10
C LEU A 47 2.00 7.83 8.46
N GLU A 48 0.74 8.25 8.48
CA GLU A 48 -0.05 8.43 9.72
C GLU A 48 -0.29 7.11 10.45
N LEU A 49 -0.31 5.98 9.73
CA LEU A 49 -0.52 4.66 10.31
C LEU A 49 0.74 4.05 10.91
N VAL A 50 1.92 4.37 10.38
CA VAL A 50 3.20 3.75 10.79
C VAL A 50 3.42 3.74 12.31
N PRO A 51 3.14 4.81 13.09
CA PRO A 51 3.37 4.82 14.54
C PRO A 51 2.57 3.77 15.32
N TYR A 52 1.45 3.29 14.77
CA TYR A 52 0.60 2.29 15.42
C TYR A 52 1.09 0.85 15.19
N PHE A 53 1.96 0.65 14.20
CA PHE A 53 2.55 -0.66 13.88
C PHE A 53 3.99 -0.71 14.40
N GLN A 54 4.16 -0.98 15.69
CA GLN A 54 5.43 -0.86 16.38
C GLN A 54 6.50 -1.84 15.89
N ASN A 55 6.09 -2.95 15.24
CA ASN A 55 6.98 -3.92 14.62
C ASN A 55 6.77 -3.93 13.10
N SER A 56 6.99 -2.79 12.46
CA SER A 56 6.76 -2.65 11.03
C SER A 56 7.97 -2.13 10.27
N LYS A 57 8.03 -2.50 8.98
CA LYS A 57 8.90 -1.85 7.99
C LYS A 57 8.05 -1.13 6.97
N PHE A 58 8.24 0.19 6.87
CA PHE A 58 7.62 1.03 5.85
C PHE A 58 8.53 1.10 4.62
N ILE A 59 7.97 0.85 3.44
CA ILE A 59 8.69 0.83 2.17
C ILE A 59 7.99 1.77 1.18
N PRO A 60 8.54 2.96 0.92
CA PRO A 60 8.06 3.83 -0.14
C PRO A 60 8.29 3.18 -1.50
N VAL A 61 7.25 3.17 -2.33
CA VAL A 61 7.36 2.76 -3.74
C VAL A 61 7.32 4.03 -4.58
N ILE A 62 8.50 4.54 -4.93
CA ILE A 62 8.67 5.79 -5.66
C ILE A 62 8.06 5.68 -7.05
N ARG A 63 7.20 6.60 -7.43
CA ARG A 63 6.34 6.56 -8.63
C ARG A 63 5.41 5.35 -8.67
N GLY A 64 5.18 4.69 -7.53
CA GLY A 64 4.29 3.55 -7.43
C GLY A 64 2.81 3.95 -7.41
N PRO A 65 1.95 3.16 -8.06
CA PRO A 65 0.50 3.37 -8.10
C PRO A 65 -0.19 2.80 -6.86
N HIS A 66 -1.53 2.84 -6.83
CA HIS A 66 -2.37 2.25 -5.79
C HIS A 66 -2.05 0.78 -5.48
N GLY A 67 -1.76 -0.05 -6.45
CA GLY A 67 -1.30 -1.44 -6.25
C GLY A 67 0.19 -1.54 -5.94
N ALA A 68 0.70 -0.81 -4.95
CA ALA A 68 2.13 -0.63 -4.68
C ALA A 68 2.91 -1.95 -4.50
N ILE A 69 2.40 -2.90 -3.71
CA ILE A 69 3.06 -4.19 -3.47
C ILE A 69 3.23 -4.96 -4.79
N ARG A 70 2.17 -5.05 -5.59
CA ARG A 70 2.22 -5.74 -6.88
C ARG A 70 3.20 -5.07 -7.84
N ALA A 71 3.19 -3.75 -7.89
CA ALA A 71 4.09 -2.98 -8.72
C ALA A 71 5.56 -3.17 -8.29
N ALA A 72 5.83 -3.09 -6.99
CA ALA A 72 7.17 -3.31 -6.44
C ALA A 72 7.69 -4.73 -6.69
N MET A 73 6.84 -5.76 -6.54
CA MET A 73 7.22 -7.15 -6.87
C MET A 73 7.56 -7.34 -8.35
N ALA A 74 6.91 -6.60 -9.24
CA ALA A 74 7.22 -6.65 -10.67
C ALA A 74 8.51 -5.89 -11.03
N ALA A 75 8.84 -4.82 -10.29
CA ALA A 75 9.96 -3.95 -10.58
C ALA A 75 11.27 -4.37 -9.89
N SER A 76 11.17 -5.05 -8.72
CA SER A 76 12.33 -5.38 -7.89
C SER A 76 12.32 -6.85 -7.47
N ASN A 77 13.34 -7.59 -7.90
CA ASN A 77 13.56 -8.97 -7.45
C ASN A 77 13.94 -9.01 -5.97
N GLU A 78 14.68 -8.02 -5.47
CA GLU A 78 15.05 -7.89 -4.07
C GLU A 78 13.80 -7.74 -3.20
N PHE A 79 12.89 -6.81 -3.55
CA PHE A 79 11.63 -6.64 -2.85
C PHE A 79 10.80 -7.92 -2.86
N ARG A 80 10.70 -8.60 -4.01
CA ARG A 80 9.97 -9.86 -4.14
C ARG A 80 10.53 -10.94 -3.22
N ALA A 81 11.86 -11.14 -3.22
CA ALA A 81 12.53 -12.13 -2.38
C ALA A 81 12.36 -11.81 -0.90
N GLY A 82 12.56 -10.54 -0.52
CA GLY A 82 12.38 -10.07 0.86
C GLY A 82 10.95 -10.22 1.35
N LEU A 83 9.94 -9.95 0.50
CA LEU A 83 8.53 -10.11 0.86
C LEU A 83 8.16 -11.60 1.07
N LEU A 84 8.68 -12.50 0.24
CA LEU A 84 8.47 -13.94 0.42
C LEU A 84 9.16 -14.45 1.70
N HIS A 85 10.37 -13.97 2.00
CA HIS A 85 11.05 -14.26 3.25
C HIS A 85 10.24 -13.76 4.45
N PHE A 86 9.77 -12.51 4.41
CA PHE A 86 8.91 -11.95 5.45
C PHE A 86 7.64 -12.78 5.66
N ALA A 87 6.96 -13.17 4.59
CA ALA A 87 5.73 -13.98 4.67
C ALA A 87 5.97 -15.35 5.35
N ALA A 88 7.17 -15.92 5.21
CA ALA A 88 7.52 -17.18 5.82
C ALA A 88 8.01 -17.08 7.27
N THR A 89 8.61 -15.95 7.64
CA THR A 89 9.38 -15.82 8.91
C THR A 89 8.96 -14.66 9.81
N GLY A 90 8.27 -13.65 9.27
CA GLY A 90 8.01 -12.37 9.94
C GLY A 90 9.23 -11.43 9.98
N ASP A 91 10.36 -11.82 9.39
CA ASP A 91 11.59 -11.03 9.38
C ASP A 91 11.63 -10.06 8.19
N THR A 92 11.83 -8.77 8.49
CA THR A 92 11.88 -7.69 7.50
C THR A 92 13.29 -7.34 7.02
N SER A 93 14.32 -8.00 7.55
CA SER A 93 15.74 -7.64 7.32
C SER A 93 16.18 -7.74 5.85
N GLN A 94 15.52 -8.59 5.07
CA GLN A 94 15.82 -8.78 3.65
C GLN A 94 15.02 -7.87 2.70
N LEU A 95 14.14 -7.03 3.25
CA LEU A 95 13.39 -6.06 2.45
C LEU A 95 14.22 -4.81 2.20
N PRO A 96 14.19 -4.23 0.98
CA PRO A 96 14.84 -2.96 0.70
C PRO A 96 14.18 -1.82 1.49
N ASP A 97 14.87 -0.69 1.61
CA ASP A 97 14.34 0.49 2.28
C ASP A 97 13.38 1.27 1.39
N GLU A 98 13.51 1.14 0.08
CA GLU A 98 12.61 1.71 -0.92
C GLU A 98 12.60 0.90 -2.21
N VAL A 99 11.57 1.08 -3.03
CA VAL A 99 11.52 0.56 -4.41
C VAL A 99 11.23 1.72 -5.35
N THR A 100 12.08 1.90 -6.37
CA THR A 100 11.86 2.92 -7.40
C THR A 100 11.33 2.30 -8.67
N MET A 101 10.12 2.73 -9.09
CA MET A 101 9.51 2.30 -10.34
C MET A 101 10.25 2.91 -11.55
N PRO A 102 10.33 2.20 -12.68
CA PRO A 102 10.91 2.75 -13.89
C PRO A 102 10.17 4.03 -14.32
N PRO A 103 10.86 4.97 -15.02
CA PRO A 103 10.23 6.18 -15.51
C PRO A 103 9.13 5.87 -16.54
N VAL A 104 8.05 6.67 -16.51
CA VAL A 104 6.97 6.53 -17.48
C VAL A 104 7.47 6.99 -18.86
N ARG A 105 7.30 6.13 -19.86
CA ARG A 105 7.57 6.49 -21.25
C ARG A 105 6.32 7.12 -21.85
N TRP A 106 6.28 8.43 -21.92
CA TRP A 106 5.19 9.16 -22.57
C TRP A 106 5.26 8.98 -24.09
N ARG A 107 4.15 8.63 -24.70
CA ARG A 107 4.00 8.72 -26.16
C ARG A 107 3.38 10.08 -26.47
N VAL A 108 4.17 10.97 -27.04
CA VAL A 108 3.67 12.22 -27.58
C VAL A 108 3.09 11.95 -28.96
N PRO A 109 1.83 12.33 -29.26
CA PRO A 109 1.30 12.24 -30.60
C PRO A 109 2.17 13.05 -31.57
N GLU A 110 2.48 12.49 -32.74
CA GLU A 110 3.13 13.26 -33.78
C GLU A 110 2.22 14.40 -34.18
N SER A 111 2.76 15.64 -34.20
CA SER A 111 2.03 16.81 -34.71
C SER A 111 1.69 16.57 -36.18
N ARG A 112 0.40 16.57 -36.51
CA ARG A 112 -0.08 16.54 -37.90
C ARG A 112 0.25 17.84 -38.61
#